data_be0f6e044c31a9b9e0d41d7950868534
#
_entry.id   be0f6e044c31a9b9e0d41d7950868534
#
_cell.length_a   1.000
_cell.length_b   1.000
_cell.length_c   1.000
_cell.angle_alpha   90.00
_cell.angle_beta   90.00
_cell.angle_gamma   90.00
#
_symmetry.space_group_name_H-M   'P 1'
#
loop_
_entity.id
_entity.type
_entity.pdbx_description
1 polymer ?
#
loop_
_entity_poly.entity_id
_entity_poly.type
_entity_poly.pdbx_seq_one_letter_code
_entity_poly.pdbx_strand_id
1 'polypeptide(L)'
;MRTRQLAPDVARGVALCFIAIANVMLYLHDRPYGLRQHLVEDGTLDRAVTFATVSVVDARVYPLFALLLGYGIARLHEQDPGAAGVRRLRRRGTGLVLFGAAHGILLFSGDILGLYGLLTLALIPVLRWPDRRLLVVAALLALPCALVQGIALADPGPTLQRSILWSIGIADPLEALAWRPLEWGMGMFGMLGVLPAVLLGVWAGRRDLLASPAVHRRLLVRCGLVGSAVGVVGGLPAALVASGVVTLDAGLTAAAISTLHVVTGIAGGIGYAALVSMVCTARGFASSRLAHAFAAVGQRSLTCYLLQTALMTPLLAAWTLAWGGVLGSAGALFVALAVYAFTVCAALWMRRQHDIRPAERLLRNFATVP
;
A
#
# COMPACT_ATOMS: atom_id res chain seq x y z
N MET A 1 -21.42 6.26 21.95
CA MET A 1 -20.41 5.54 21.15
C MET A 1 -20.90 5.48 19.71
N ARG A 2 -20.23 6.17 18.75
CA ARG A 2 -20.58 6.01 17.32
C ARG A 2 -20.26 4.56 16.91
N THR A 3 -21.21 3.88 16.31
CA THR A 3 -21.02 2.54 15.75
C THR A 3 -19.83 2.59 14.76
N ARG A 4 -18.87 1.72 14.96
CA ARG A 4 -17.68 1.64 14.12
C ARG A 4 -18.09 1.27 12.69
N GLN A 5 -17.59 2.01 11.72
CA GLN A 5 -18.00 1.90 10.32
C GLN A 5 -17.32 0.73 9.64
N LEU A 6 -18.09 -0.21 9.09
CA LEU A 6 -17.61 -1.46 8.51
C LEU A 6 -16.75 -1.23 7.25
N ALA A 7 -17.20 -0.38 6.32
CA ALA A 7 -16.58 -0.26 5.01
C ALA A 7 -15.11 0.22 5.04
N PRO A 8 -14.70 1.25 5.82
CA PRO A 8 -13.30 1.62 5.93
C PRO A 8 -12.42 0.53 6.55
N ASP A 9 -12.95 -0.26 7.51
CA ASP A 9 -12.18 -1.35 8.12
C ASP A 9 -12.00 -2.50 7.11
N VAL A 10 -13.06 -2.89 6.38
CA VAL A 10 -12.99 -3.90 5.30
C VAL A 10 -12.01 -3.44 4.21
N ALA A 11 -12.07 -2.17 3.80
CA ALA A 11 -11.16 -1.64 2.78
C ALA A 11 -9.68 -1.71 3.21
N ARG A 12 -9.36 -1.45 4.48
CA ARG A 12 -8.00 -1.65 5.00
C ARG A 12 -7.59 -3.12 5.01
N GLY A 13 -8.51 -4.04 5.35
CA GLY A 13 -8.25 -5.47 5.32
C GLY A 13 -7.96 -5.98 3.91
N VAL A 14 -8.75 -5.57 2.92
CA VAL A 14 -8.51 -5.88 1.50
C VAL A 14 -7.19 -5.27 1.02
N ALA A 15 -6.93 -4.00 1.38
CA ALA A 15 -5.67 -3.35 1.03
C ALA A 15 -4.45 -4.08 1.59
N LEU A 16 -4.51 -4.63 2.82
CA LEU A 16 -3.43 -5.44 3.40
C LEU A 16 -3.21 -6.77 2.69
N CYS A 17 -4.26 -7.39 2.12
CA CYS A 17 -4.08 -8.54 1.23
C CYS A 17 -3.27 -8.16 -0.01
N PHE A 18 -3.63 -7.07 -0.66
CA PHE A 18 -2.92 -6.58 -1.84
C PHE A 18 -1.51 -6.08 -1.51
N ILE A 19 -1.28 -5.48 -0.33
CA ILE A 19 0.06 -5.11 0.16
C ILE A 19 0.93 -6.36 0.34
N ALA A 20 0.39 -7.43 0.90
CA ALA A 20 1.14 -8.69 1.03
C ALA A 20 1.58 -9.22 -0.35
N ILE A 21 0.69 -9.19 -1.35
CA ILE A 21 0.98 -9.60 -2.73
C ILE A 21 2.00 -8.66 -3.39
N ALA A 22 1.88 -7.33 -3.20
CA ALA A 22 2.84 -6.38 -3.75
C ALA A 22 4.23 -6.51 -3.11
N ASN A 23 4.27 -6.60 -1.78
CA ASN A 23 5.52 -6.64 -1.04
C ASN A 23 6.30 -7.94 -1.25
N VAL A 24 5.62 -9.09 -1.37
CA VAL A 24 6.31 -10.38 -1.58
C VAL A 24 7.16 -10.37 -2.85
N MET A 25 6.71 -9.70 -3.92
CA MET A 25 7.46 -9.57 -5.17
C MET A 25 8.77 -8.78 -4.98
N LEU A 26 8.82 -7.92 -3.96
CA LEU A 26 10.02 -7.17 -3.62
C LEU A 26 11.08 -7.99 -2.88
N TYR A 27 10.76 -9.18 -2.40
CA TYR A 27 11.72 -10.11 -1.80
C TYR A 27 12.39 -11.05 -2.80
N LEU A 28 11.93 -11.09 -4.06
CA LEU A 28 12.55 -11.93 -5.07
C LEU A 28 13.89 -11.34 -5.50
N HIS A 29 14.96 -12.16 -5.56
CA HIS A 29 16.33 -11.70 -5.82
C HIS A 29 17.14 -12.72 -6.64
N ASP A 30 18.41 -12.41 -6.95
CA ASP A 30 19.39 -13.25 -7.66
C ASP A 30 19.01 -13.64 -9.09
N ARG A 31 18.13 -12.87 -9.73
CA ARG A 31 17.72 -13.06 -11.13
C ARG A 31 17.54 -11.70 -11.82
N PRO A 32 17.57 -11.66 -13.18
CA PRO A 32 17.38 -10.42 -13.92
C PRO A 32 16.04 -9.76 -13.62
N TYR A 33 16.05 -8.43 -13.50
CA TYR A 33 14.85 -7.62 -13.34
C TYR A 33 14.47 -6.94 -14.65
N GLY A 34 13.19 -6.89 -14.93
CA GLY A 34 12.60 -6.17 -16.03
C GLY A 34 11.87 -4.90 -15.58
N LEU A 35 10.89 -4.49 -16.38
CA LEU A 35 10.10 -3.28 -16.13
C LEU A 35 9.53 -3.29 -14.72
N ARG A 36 9.63 -2.16 -14.04
CA ARG A 36 9.13 -1.93 -12.68
C ARG A 36 9.71 -2.86 -11.62
N GLN A 37 10.93 -3.32 -11.85
CA GLN A 37 11.67 -4.19 -10.92
C GLN A 37 11.00 -5.57 -10.68
N HIS A 38 10.11 -6.00 -11.57
CA HIS A 38 9.64 -7.38 -11.60
C HIS A 38 10.71 -8.30 -12.18
N LEU A 39 10.77 -9.54 -11.70
CA LEU A 39 11.68 -10.52 -12.27
C LEU A 39 11.34 -10.83 -13.73
N VAL A 40 12.37 -11.07 -14.53
CA VAL A 40 12.21 -11.72 -15.83
C VAL A 40 11.95 -13.19 -15.58
N GLU A 41 10.75 -13.65 -15.90
CA GLU A 41 10.28 -15.00 -15.58
C GLU A 41 10.32 -15.90 -16.82
N ASP A 42 10.79 -17.13 -16.64
CA ASP A 42 10.83 -18.15 -17.71
C ASP A 42 9.59 -19.05 -17.73
N GLY A 43 9.02 -19.31 -16.54
CA GLY A 43 7.87 -20.19 -16.37
C GLY A 43 6.53 -19.54 -16.79
N THR A 44 5.69 -20.27 -17.53
CA THR A 44 4.36 -19.78 -17.98
C THR A 44 3.48 -19.35 -16.81
N LEU A 45 3.48 -20.11 -15.70
CA LEU A 45 2.70 -19.77 -14.53
C LEU A 45 3.21 -18.50 -13.85
N ASP A 46 4.54 -18.36 -13.71
CA ASP A 46 5.16 -17.18 -13.11
C ASP A 46 4.87 -15.93 -13.94
N ARG A 47 4.98 -16.02 -15.28
CA ARG A 47 4.61 -14.96 -16.22
C ARG A 47 3.14 -14.56 -16.10
N ALA A 48 2.23 -15.54 -15.98
CA ALA A 48 0.80 -15.28 -15.78
C ALA A 48 0.53 -14.57 -14.44
N VAL A 49 1.22 -14.97 -13.36
CA VAL A 49 1.12 -14.31 -12.06
C VAL A 49 1.69 -12.90 -12.10
N THR A 50 2.85 -12.67 -12.75
CA THR A 50 3.40 -11.34 -12.97
C THR A 50 2.41 -10.46 -13.72
N PHE A 51 1.84 -10.96 -14.83
CA PHE A 51 0.80 -10.24 -15.59
C PHE A 51 -0.37 -9.84 -14.71
N ALA A 52 -0.94 -10.77 -13.96
CA ALA A 52 -2.09 -10.51 -13.08
C ALA A 52 -1.73 -9.52 -11.97
N THR A 53 -0.58 -9.69 -11.32
CA THR A 53 -0.12 -8.83 -10.23
C THR A 53 0.11 -7.40 -10.71
N VAL A 54 0.78 -7.22 -11.85
CA VAL A 54 1.01 -5.90 -12.44
C VAL A 54 -0.31 -5.27 -12.89
N SER A 55 -1.21 -6.03 -13.50
CA SER A 55 -2.50 -5.48 -13.96
C SER A 55 -3.41 -5.02 -12.84
N VAL A 56 -3.44 -5.75 -11.70
CA VAL A 56 -4.50 -5.60 -10.69
C VAL A 56 -3.97 -5.03 -9.36
N VAL A 57 -2.71 -5.27 -9.00
CA VAL A 57 -2.17 -4.94 -7.67
C VAL A 57 -1.13 -3.82 -7.72
N ASP A 58 -0.07 -3.96 -8.55
CA ASP A 58 1.02 -2.99 -8.60
C ASP A 58 0.51 -1.59 -8.98
N ALA A 59 1.05 -0.57 -8.35
CA ALA A 59 0.66 0.84 -8.45
C ALA A 59 -0.81 1.17 -8.09
N ARG A 60 -1.65 0.21 -7.64
CA ARG A 60 -3.04 0.45 -7.18
C ARG A 60 -3.17 0.37 -5.68
N VAL A 61 -2.44 -0.55 -5.05
CA VAL A 61 -2.58 -0.79 -3.62
C VAL A 61 -2.05 0.37 -2.77
N TYR A 62 -0.94 0.98 -3.17
CA TYR A 62 -0.38 2.11 -2.42
C TYR A 62 -1.28 3.36 -2.46
N PRO A 63 -1.85 3.79 -3.62
CA PRO A 63 -2.88 4.82 -3.67
C PRO A 63 -4.16 4.46 -2.89
N LEU A 64 -4.60 3.19 -2.93
CA LEU A 64 -5.73 2.73 -2.12
C LEU A 64 -5.46 2.98 -0.62
N PHE A 65 -4.31 2.52 -0.14
CA PHE A 65 -3.97 2.62 1.27
C PHE A 65 -3.72 4.09 1.70
N ALA A 66 -3.12 4.90 0.82
CA ALA A 66 -2.91 6.32 1.03
C ALA A 66 -4.23 7.12 1.09
N LEU A 67 -5.20 6.79 0.24
CA LEU A 67 -6.55 7.34 0.34
C LEU A 67 -7.18 7.03 1.70
N LEU A 68 -7.06 5.78 2.17
CA LEU A 68 -7.58 5.38 3.49
C LEU A 68 -6.84 6.06 4.65
N LEU A 69 -5.55 6.40 4.49
CA LEU A 69 -4.80 7.21 5.44
C LEU A 69 -5.38 8.63 5.52
N GLY A 70 -5.47 9.32 4.37
CA GLY A 70 -6.04 10.69 4.30
C GLY A 70 -7.47 10.75 4.86
N TYR A 71 -8.29 9.75 4.49
CA TYR A 71 -9.64 9.57 5.03
C TYR A 71 -9.62 9.47 6.56
N GLY A 72 -8.77 8.60 7.11
CA GLY A 72 -8.66 8.40 8.56
C GLY A 72 -8.18 9.65 9.31
N ILE A 73 -7.21 10.39 8.76
CA ILE A 73 -6.69 11.64 9.34
C ILE A 73 -7.78 12.71 9.38
N ALA A 74 -8.53 12.90 8.28
CA ALA A 74 -9.64 13.86 8.24
C ALA A 74 -10.71 13.52 9.29
N ARG A 75 -11.08 12.24 9.40
CA ARG A 75 -12.06 11.77 10.40
C ARG A 75 -11.59 11.99 11.85
N LEU A 76 -10.30 11.77 12.12
CA LEU A 76 -9.71 12.03 13.44
C LEU A 76 -9.72 13.53 13.78
N HIS A 77 -9.40 14.37 12.79
CA HIS A 77 -9.43 15.83 12.98
C HIS A 77 -10.83 16.37 13.22
N GLU A 78 -11.85 15.88 12.50
CA GLU A 78 -13.25 16.27 12.73
C GLU A 78 -13.76 15.89 14.11
N GLN A 79 -13.24 14.81 14.70
CA GLN A 79 -13.62 14.39 16.04
C GLN A 79 -13.01 15.26 17.14
N ASP A 80 -11.84 15.87 16.88
CA ASP A 80 -11.10 16.73 17.80
C ASP A 80 -10.35 17.82 17.00
N PRO A 81 -11.05 18.88 16.55
CA PRO A 81 -10.48 19.91 15.68
C PRO A 81 -9.58 20.91 16.44
N GLY A 82 -9.53 20.85 17.76
CA GLY A 82 -8.78 21.75 18.62
C GLY A 82 -7.27 21.48 18.66
N ALA A 83 -6.56 22.31 19.43
CA ALA A 83 -5.11 22.18 19.62
C ALA A 83 -4.70 20.80 20.18
N ALA A 84 -5.53 20.20 21.02
CA ALA A 84 -5.31 18.85 21.57
C ALA A 84 -5.33 17.77 20.46
N GLY A 85 -6.30 17.81 19.55
CA GLY A 85 -6.38 16.91 18.42
C GLY A 85 -5.20 17.06 17.46
N VAL A 86 -4.78 18.31 17.19
CA VAL A 86 -3.57 18.58 16.38
C VAL A 86 -2.32 18.00 17.04
N ARG A 87 -2.14 18.18 18.36
CA ARG A 87 -1.02 17.57 19.10
C ARG A 87 -1.06 16.05 18.99
N ARG A 88 -2.24 15.45 19.13
CA ARG A 88 -2.42 13.99 19.00
C ARG A 88 -2.06 13.51 17.59
N LEU A 89 -2.45 14.22 16.54
CA LEU A 89 -2.07 13.90 15.15
C LEU A 89 -0.56 14.02 14.94
N ARG A 90 0.09 15.08 15.47
CA ARG A 90 1.55 15.22 15.40
C ARG A 90 2.25 14.02 16.06
N ARG A 91 1.89 13.69 17.30
CA ARG A 91 2.48 12.55 18.00
C ARG A 91 2.23 11.24 17.26
N ARG A 92 1.02 11.04 16.75
CA ARG A 92 0.70 9.88 15.92
C ARG A 92 1.60 9.80 14.68
N GLY A 93 1.78 10.92 13.96
CA GLY A 93 2.68 11.01 12.81
C GLY A 93 4.13 10.69 13.20
N THR A 94 4.65 11.31 14.26
CA THR A 94 5.98 11.01 14.78
C THR A 94 6.13 9.54 15.19
N GLY A 95 5.13 8.98 15.89
CA GLY A 95 5.13 7.56 16.25
C GLY A 95 5.18 6.65 15.03
N LEU A 96 4.44 6.96 13.96
CA LEU A 96 4.50 6.20 12.72
C LEU A 96 5.88 6.31 12.03
N VAL A 97 6.54 7.48 12.08
CA VAL A 97 7.92 7.62 11.58
C VAL A 97 8.87 6.72 12.37
N LEU A 98 8.78 6.71 13.69
CA LEU A 98 9.62 5.86 14.55
C LEU A 98 9.36 4.36 14.32
N PHE A 99 8.10 3.95 14.21
CA PHE A 99 7.74 2.58 13.84
C PHE A 99 8.28 2.21 12.47
N GLY A 100 8.13 3.12 11.49
CA GLY A 100 8.62 2.92 10.14
C GLY A 100 10.14 2.85 10.08
N ALA A 101 10.86 3.67 10.84
CA ALA A 101 12.32 3.60 10.94
C ALA A 101 12.77 2.26 11.54
N ALA A 102 12.17 1.83 12.65
CA ALA A 102 12.50 0.54 13.25
C ALA A 102 12.17 -0.63 12.29
N HIS A 103 11.01 -0.62 11.64
CA HIS A 103 10.60 -1.64 10.68
C HIS A 103 11.47 -1.61 9.41
N GLY A 104 11.71 -0.43 8.84
CA GLY A 104 12.47 -0.24 7.62
C GLY A 104 13.93 -0.65 7.76
N ILE A 105 14.55 -0.29 8.88
CA ILE A 105 15.96 -0.58 9.13
C ILE A 105 16.17 -2.03 9.60
N LEU A 106 15.31 -2.53 10.49
CA LEU A 106 15.54 -3.86 11.09
C LEU A 106 15.00 -5.02 10.24
N LEU A 107 13.92 -4.80 9.48
CA LEU A 107 13.22 -5.88 8.76
C LEU A 107 13.16 -5.66 7.26
N PHE A 108 12.54 -4.57 6.79
CA PHE A 108 12.19 -4.40 5.37
C PHE A 108 12.21 -2.92 4.97
N SER A 109 13.22 -2.51 4.23
CA SER A 109 13.44 -1.11 3.81
C SER A 109 12.33 -0.54 2.91
N GLY A 110 11.50 -1.39 2.30
CA GLY A 110 10.27 -1.00 1.60
C GLY A 110 9.11 -0.59 2.52
N ASP A 111 9.42 -0.07 3.71
CA ASP A 111 8.44 0.37 4.70
C ASP A 111 7.59 1.55 4.21
N ILE A 112 6.28 1.44 4.43
CA ILE A 112 5.31 2.51 4.14
C ILE A 112 4.93 3.34 5.39
N LEU A 113 5.22 2.83 6.61
CA LEU A 113 4.80 3.47 7.85
C LEU A 113 5.50 4.81 8.06
N GLY A 114 6.82 4.86 7.76
CA GLY A 114 7.60 6.09 7.84
C GLY A 114 7.05 7.19 6.95
N LEU A 115 6.78 6.87 5.68
CA LEU A 115 6.11 7.79 4.75
C LEU A 115 4.74 8.24 5.28
N TYR A 116 3.93 7.33 5.80
CA TYR A 116 2.61 7.65 6.34
C TYR A 116 2.69 8.52 7.59
N GLY A 117 3.74 8.36 8.38
CA GLY A 117 4.07 9.27 9.48
C GLY A 117 4.36 10.69 8.97
N LEU A 118 5.24 10.82 7.98
CA LEU A 118 5.56 12.11 7.35
C LEU A 118 4.34 12.74 6.69
N LEU A 119 3.55 11.98 5.94
CA LEU A 119 2.31 12.45 5.33
C LEU A 119 1.30 12.91 6.39
N THR A 120 1.19 12.20 7.52
CA THR A 120 0.33 12.62 8.63
C THR A 120 0.74 13.99 9.15
N LEU A 121 2.04 14.25 9.32
CA LEU A 121 2.58 15.53 9.75
C LEU A 121 2.35 16.64 8.71
N ALA A 122 2.63 16.36 7.44
CA ALA A 122 2.47 17.30 6.32
C ALA A 122 0.99 17.66 6.07
N LEU A 123 0.06 16.76 6.35
CA LEU A 123 -1.37 17.01 6.17
C LEU A 123 -1.98 17.92 7.23
N ILE A 124 -1.36 18.13 8.37
CA ILE A 124 -1.93 18.97 9.45
C ILE A 124 -2.34 20.37 8.94
N PRO A 125 -1.48 21.15 8.27
CA PRO A 125 -1.89 22.43 7.69
C PRO A 125 -2.90 22.28 6.54
N VAL A 126 -2.83 21.18 5.79
CA VAL A 126 -3.72 20.87 4.65
C VAL A 126 -5.17 20.61 5.11
N LEU A 127 -5.36 20.15 6.34
CA LEU A 127 -6.68 19.96 6.94
C LEU A 127 -7.52 21.25 7.06
N ARG A 128 -6.93 22.42 6.83
CA ARG A 128 -7.64 23.72 6.80
C ARG A 128 -7.97 24.19 5.38
N TRP A 129 -7.48 23.50 4.34
CA TRP A 129 -7.72 23.90 2.97
C TRP A 129 -9.18 23.68 2.56
N PRO A 130 -9.77 24.55 1.71
CA PRO A 130 -11.07 24.30 1.14
C PRO A 130 -11.04 23.08 0.20
N ASP A 131 -12.15 22.39 0.04
CA ASP A 131 -12.28 21.19 -0.79
C ASP A 131 -11.78 21.41 -2.23
N ARG A 132 -12.12 22.58 -2.81
CA ARG A 132 -11.65 22.93 -4.17
C ARG A 132 -10.12 22.91 -4.28
N ARG A 133 -9.41 23.44 -3.27
CA ARG A 133 -7.94 23.44 -3.27
C ARG A 133 -7.38 22.02 -3.16
N LEU A 134 -7.97 21.16 -2.30
CA LEU A 134 -7.58 19.75 -2.19
C LEU A 134 -7.70 19.04 -3.55
N LEU A 135 -8.84 19.19 -4.24
CA LEU A 135 -9.09 18.53 -5.51
C LEU A 135 -8.19 19.06 -6.63
N VAL A 136 -7.99 20.39 -6.70
CA VAL A 136 -7.11 21.00 -7.71
C VAL A 136 -5.66 20.58 -7.50
N VAL A 137 -5.16 20.63 -6.27
CA VAL A 137 -3.78 20.23 -5.97
C VAL A 137 -3.58 18.72 -6.21
N ALA A 138 -4.55 17.89 -5.84
CA ALA A 138 -4.49 16.46 -6.14
C ALA A 138 -4.42 16.20 -7.66
N ALA A 139 -5.22 16.89 -8.46
CA ALA A 139 -5.19 16.77 -9.91
C ALA A 139 -3.85 17.26 -10.51
N LEU A 140 -3.33 18.40 -10.05
CA LEU A 140 -2.07 18.95 -10.51
C LEU A 140 -0.86 18.09 -10.16
N LEU A 141 -0.89 17.38 -9.01
CA LEU A 141 0.17 16.49 -8.58
C LEU A 141 0.12 15.11 -9.25
N ALA A 142 -1.01 14.71 -9.83
CA ALA A 142 -1.18 13.34 -10.34
C ALA A 142 -0.15 12.97 -11.40
N LEU A 143 0.03 13.81 -12.43
CA LEU A 143 0.98 13.54 -13.50
C LEU A 143 2.45 13.72 -13.06
N PRO A 144 2.88 14.83 -12.41
CA PRO A 144 4.26 14.97 -11.94
C PRO A 144 4.71 13.85 -11.00
N CYS A 145 3.88 13.46 -10.03
CA CYS A 145 4.20 12.37 -9.13
C CYS A 145 4.28 11.02 -9.87
N ALA A 146 3.39 10.80 -10.85
CA ALA A 146 3.43 9.59 -11.67
C ALA A 146 4.67 9.55 -12.59
N LEU A 147 5.11 10.69 -13.12
CA LEU A 147 6.33 10.81 -13.92
C LEU A 147 7.56 10.44 -13.08
N VAL A 148 7.71 11.03 -11.89
CA VAL A 148 8.86 10.73 -11.02
C VAL A 148 8.91 9.24 -10.69
N GLN A 149 7.80 8.64 -10.25
CA GLN A 149 7.76 7.23 -9.90
C GLN A 149 7.86 6.31 -11.13
N GLY A 150 7.25 6.71 -12.24
CA GLY A 150 7.28 5.96 -13.49
C GLY A 150 8.68 5.88 -14.08
N ILE A 151 9.41 6.99 -14.12
CA ILE A 151 10.78 7.05 -14.61
C ILE A 151 11.73 6.27 -13.67
N ALA A 152 11.59 6.46 -12.35
CA ALA A 152 12.44 5.78 -11.37
C ALA A 152 12.33 4.24 -11.41
N LEU A 153 11.22 3.70 -11.89
CA LEU A 153 10.97 2.25 -11.97
C LEU A 153 10.91 1.73 -13.42
N ALA A 154 11.22 2.55 -14.41
CA ALA A 154 11.09 2.16 -15.81
C ALA A 154 12.14 1.13 -16.21
N ASP A 155 13.36 1.28 -15.73
CA ASP A 155 14.51 0.46 -16.10
C ASP A 155 15.37 0.17 -14.88
N PRO A 156 15.62 -1.12 -14.54
CA PRO A 156 16.53 -1.48 -13.46
C PRO A 156 18.01 -1.29 -13.83
N GLY A 157 18.31 -0.99 -15.09
CA GLY A 157 19.65 -1.00 -15.63
C GLY A 157 20.14 -2.40 -16.02
N PRO A 158 21.38 -2.52 -16.55
CA PRO A 158 21.91 -3.79 -17.07
C PRO A 158 22.37 -4.77 -15.98
N THR A 159 22.11 -4.50 -14.70
CA THR A 159 22.61 -5.29 -13.56
C THR A 159 21.53 -6.23 -13.03
N LEU A 160 21.96 -7.33 -12.40
CA LEU A 160 21.09 -8.25 -11.66
C LEU A 160 20.60 -7.64 -10.33
N GLN A 161 21.11 -6.47 -9.93
CA GLN A 161 20.72 -5.79 -8.71
C GLN A 161 19.56 -4.84 -8.96
N ARG A 162 18.64 -4.80 -8.01
CA ARG A 162 17.59 -3.80 -8.01
C ARG A 162 18.13 -2.39 -7.82
N SER A 163 17.52 -1.41 -8.44
CA SER A 163 17.78 0.00 -8.16
C SER A 163 17.17 0.48 -6.84
N ILE A 164 16.23 -0.31 -6.29
CA ILE A 164 15.59 -0.11 -4.99
C ILE A 164 15.62 -1.43 -4.21
N LEU A 165 15.70 -1.36 -2.89
CA LEU A 165 15.60 -2.54 -1.99
C LEU A 165 16.65 -3.62 -2.29
N TRP A 166 17.87 -3.21 -2.68
CA TRP A 166 18.96 -4.14 -3.02
C TRP A 166 19.45 -4.94 -1.80
N SER A 167 19.27 -4.41 -0.57
CA SER A 167 19.67 -5.10 0.66
C SER A 167 18.97 -6.45 0.86
N ILE A 168 17.84 -6.68 0.21
CA ILE A 168 17.08 -7.95 0.28
C ILE A 168 17.90 -9.11 -0.31
N GLY A 169 18.70 -8.86 -1.37
CA GLY A 169 19.55 -9.85 -2.04
C GLY A 169 20.96 -9.96 -1.46
N ILE A 170 21.33 -9.19 -0.43
CA ILE A 170 22.65 -9.28 0.20
C ILE A 170 22.63 -10.40 1.25
N ALA A 171 23.53 -11.39 1.10
CA ALA A 171 23.58 -12.55 1.98
C ALA A 171 24.17 -12.23 3.37
N ASP A 172 25.10 -11.27 3.47
CA ASP A 172 25.63 -10.83 4.76
C ASP A 172 24.62 -9.94 5.51
N PRO A 173 24.17 -10.34 6.71
CA PRO A 173 23.15 -9.61 7.43
C PRO A 173 23.61 -8.24 7.93
N LEU A 174 24.90 -8.04 8.20
CA LEU A 174 25.43 -6.76 8.68
C LEU A 174 25.57 -5.78 7.50
N GLU A 175 26.04 -6.25 6.35
CA GLU A 175 26.07 -5.45 5.13
C GLU A 175 24.64 -5.05 4.71
N ALA A 176 23.69 -6.00 4.69
CA ALA A 176 22.30 -5.72 4.41
C ALA A 176 21.72 -4.68 5.36
N LEU A 177 22.02 -4.78 6.67
CA LEU A 177 21.58 -3.83 7.68
C LEU A 177 22.17 -2.43 7.45
N ALA A 178 23.44 -2.33 7.04
CA ALA A 178 24.12 -1.06 6.80
C ALA A 178 23.48 -0.25 5.65
N TRP A 179 22.95 -0.92 4.62
CA TRP A 179 22.31 -0.27 3.48
C TRP A 179 20.85 0.16 3.73
N ARG A 180 20.13 -0.51 4.62
CA ARG A 180 18.69 -0.27 4.84
C ARG A 180 18.31 1.15 5.24
N PRO A 181 19.06 1.91 6.07
CA PRO A 181 18.72 3.29 6.37
C PRO A 181 18.68 4.18 5.11
N LEU A 182 19.63 4.00 4.19
CA LEU A 182 19.67 4.72 2.92
C LEU A 182 18.49 4.31 2.03
N GLU A 183 18.26 3.01 1.84
CA GLU A 183 17.14 2.49 1.06
C GLU A 183 15.79 2.97 1.60
N TRP A 184 15.60 2.93 2.92
CA TRP A 184 14.38 3.40 3.57
C TRP A 184 14.13 4.88 3.30
N GLY A 185 15.17 5.71 3.40
CA GLY A 185 15.10 7.13 3.04
C GLY A 185 14.74 7.34 1.57
N MET A 186 15.43 6.68 0.64
CA MET A 186 15.17 6.76 -0.80
C MET A 186 13.77 6.24 -1.15
N GLY A 187 13.33 5.14 -0.54
CA GLY A 187 12.00 4.55 -0.73
C GLY A 187 10.87 5.51 -0.39
N MET A 188 11.01 6.31 0.65
CA MET A 188 10.02 7.34 0.99
C MET A 188 9.85 8.39 -0.12
N PHE A 189 10.93 8.82 -0.77
CA PHE A 189 10.85 9.72 -1.93
C PHE A 189 10.29 9.03 -3.17
N GLY A 190 10.66 7.77 -3.43
CA GLY A 190 10.15 6.98 -4.54
C GLY A 190 8.64 6.73 -4.46
N MET A 191 8.03 6.81 -3.28
CA MET A 191 6.60 6.61 -3.07
C MET A 191 5.75 7.90 -3.08
N LEU A 192 6.29 9.06 -3.42
CA LEU A 192 5.53 10.33 -3.50
C LEU A 192 4.34 10.28 -4.47
N GLY A 193 4.30 9.30 -5.37
CA GLY A 193 3.15 9.02 -6.24
C GLY A 193 1.81 8.82 -5.51
N VAL A 194 1.83 8.58 -4.20
CA VAL A 194 0.61 8.44 -3.38
C VAL A 194 -0.02 9.78 -2.96
N LEU A 195 0.67 10.92 -3.12
CA LEU A 195 0.20 12.23 -2.67
C LEU A 195 -1.18 12.62 -3.19
N PRO A 196 -1.52 12.44 -4.49
CA PRO A 196 -2.87 12.73 -4.98
C PRO A 196 -3.94 11.95 -4.24
N ALA A 197 -3.70 10.66 -4.03
CA ALA A 197 -4.66 9.78 -3.34
C ALA A 197 -4.87 10.17 -1.87
N VAL A 198 -3.82 10.59 -1.16
CA VAL A 198 -3.93 11.09 0.23
C VAL A 198 -4.80 12.34 0.30
N LEU A 199 -4.63 13.32 -0.60
CA LEU A 199 -5.44 14.54 -0.64
C LEU A 199 -6.90 14.23 -0.95
N LEU A 200 -7.16 13.33 -1.90
CA LEU A 200 -8.51 12.84 -2.20
C LEU A 200 -9.09 12.09 -1.00
N GLY A 201 -8.25 11.38 -0.25
CA GLY A 201 -8.64 10.73 1.01
C GLY A 201 -9.11 11.73 2.06
N VAL A 202 -8.41 12.85 2.22
CA VAL A 202 -8.84 13.95 3.13
C VAL A 202 -10.19 14.50 2.72
N TRP A 203 -10.38 14.78 1.43
CA TRP A 203 -11.67 15.24 0.90
C TRP A 203 -12.79 14.22 1.11
N ALA A 204 -12.53 12.95 0.83
CA ALA A 204 -13.49 11.86 1.03
C ALA A 204 -13.86 11.66 2.51
N GLY A 205 -12.88 11.84 3.42
CA GLY A 205 -13.08 11.73 4.86
C GLY A 205 -13.99 12.81 5.41
N ARG A 206 -13.81 14.07 4.99
CA ARG A 206 -14.69 15.20 5.37
C ARG A 206 -16.14 15.00 4.94
N ARG A 207 -16.35 14.30 3.83
CA ARG A 207 -17.69 14.03 3.27
C ARG A 207 -18.27 12.69 3.70
N ASP A 208 -17.56 11.96 4.54
CA ASP A 208 -17.96 10.65 5.05
C ASP A 208 -18.29 9.62 3.93
N LEU A 209 -17.62 9.75 2.76
CA LEU A 209 -17.99 9.02 1.55
C LEU A 209 -17.99 7.51 1.74
N LEU A 210 -16.91 6.98 2.38
CA LEU A 210 -16.74 5.53 2.54
C LEU A 210 -17.61 4.95 3.67
N ALA A 211 -17.98 5.77 4.64
CA ALA A 211 -18.76 5.33 5.79
C ALA A 211 -20.28 5.45 5.59
N SER A 212 -20.70 6.33 4.64
CA SER A 212 -22.08 6.51 4.26
C SER A 212 -22.32 6.18 2.78
N PRO A 213 -21.97 4.95 2.32
CA PRO A 213 -21.95 4.62 0.90
C PRO A 213 -23.34 4.66 0.25
N ALA A 214 -24.39 4.44 1.00
CA ALA A 214 -25.77 4.52 0.49
C ALA A 214 -26.13 5.96 0.04
N VAL A 215 -25.70 6.97 0.80
CA VAL A 215 -25.91 8.39 0.47
C VAL A 215 -25.16 8.80 -0.80
N HIS A 216 -23.95 8.28 -0.97
CA HIS A 216 -23.05 8.63 -2.07
C HIS A 216 -23.02 7.57 -3.19
N ARG A 217 -24.03 6.72 -3.27
CA ARG A 217 -24.07 5.53 -4.14
C ARG A 217 -23.69 5.82 -5.60
N ARG A 218 -24.26 6.87 -6.21
CA ARG A 218 -23.99 7.20 -7.63
C ARG A 218 -22.51 7.54 -7.86
N LEU A 219 -21.93 8.33 -6.97
CA LEU A 219 -20.52 8.70 -7.04
C LEU A 219 -19.63 7.47 -6.86
N LEU A 220 -19.86 6.68 -5.80
CA LEU A 220 -19.05 5.51 -5.49
C LEU A 220 -19.14 4.42 -6.56
N VAL A 221 -20.32 4.18 -7.15
CA VAL A 221 -20.46 3.22 -8.26
C VAL A 221 -19.66 3.70 -9.48
N ARG A 222 -19.78 5.00 -9.85
CA ARG A 222 -19.02 5.54 -11.00
C ARG A 222 -17.51 5.50 -10.74
N CYS A 223 -17.05 5.99 -9.59
CA CYS A 223 -15.64 5.94 -9.22
C CYS A 223 -15.13 4.49 -9.15
N GLY A 224 -15.93 3.59 -8.60
CA GLY A 224 -15.61 2.17 -8.49
C GLY A 224 -15.42 1.51 -9.84
N LEU A 225 -16.40 1.62 -10.73
CA LEU A 225 -16.34 0.97 -12.05
C LEU A 225 -15.32 1.64 -12.97
N VAL A 226 -15.40 2.97 -13.15
CA VAL A 226 -14.51 3.71 -14.05
C VAL A 226 -13.08 3.71 -13.52
N GLY A 227 -12.87 4.00 -12.24
CA GLY A 227 -11.52 4.03 -11.64
C GLY A 227 -10.83 2.67 -11.70
N SER A 228 -11.55 1.57 -11.41
CA SER A 228 -11.00 0.22 -11.51
C SER A 228 -10.71 -0.17 -12.94
N ALA A 229 -11.62 0.14 -13.88
CA ALA A 229 -11.42 -0.15 -15.30
C ALA A 229 -10.21 0.63 -15.85
N VAL A 230 -10.12 1.94 -15.58
CA VAL A 230 -8.95 2.77 -15.95
C VAL A 230 -7.67 2.22 -15.33
N GLY A 231 -7.71 1.82 -14.06
CA GLY A 231 -6.58 1.20 -13.39
C GLY A 231 -6.11 -0.07 -14.08
N VAL A 232 -7.01 -1.02 -14.34
CA VAL A 232 -6.67 -2.30 -14.97
C VAL A 232 -6.22 -2.10 -16.42
N VAL A 233 -7.04 -1.43 -17.24
CA VAL A 233 -6.75 -1.23 -18.67
C VAL A 233 -5.45 -0.43 -18.88
N GLY A 234 -5.25 0.66 -18.12
CA GLY A 234 -4.03 1.45 -18.20
C GLY A 234 -2.79 0.74 -17.67
N GLY A 235 -2.97 -0.35 -16.91
CA GLY A 235 -1.89 -1.22 -16.45
C GLY A 235 -1.49 -2.32 -17.43
N LEU A 236 -2.34 -2.64 -18.41
CA LEU A 236 -2.08 -3.73 -19.36
C LEU A 236 -0.76 -3.59 -20.12
N PRO A 237 -0.37 -2.40 -20.67
CA PRO A 237 0.92 -2.28 -21.35
C PRO A 237 2.10 -2.65 -20.45
N ALA A 238 2.12 -2.17 -19.21
CA ALA A 238 3.17 -2.53 -18.25
C ALA A 238 3.13 -4.01 -17.87
N ALA A 239 1.94 -4.60 -17.76
CA ALA A 239 1.78 -6.04 -17.46
C ALA A 239 2.28 -6.93 -18.60
N LEU A 240 2.01 -6.56 -19.85
CA LEU A 240 2.51 -7.29 -21.04
C LEU A 240 4.03 -7.28 -21.11
N VAL A 241 4.66 -6.14 -20.81
CA VAL A 241 6.12 -6.01 -20.82
C VAL A 241 6.73 -6.74 -19.62
N ALA A 242 6.23 -6.49 -18.39
CA ALA A 242 6.78 -7.11 -17.17
C ALA A 242 6.66 -8.63 -17.17
N SER A 243 5.60 -9.19 -17.79
CA SER A 243 5.43 -10.64 -17.93
C SER A 243 6.21 -11.25 -19.10
N GLY A 244 6.95 -10.44 -19.88
CA GLY A 244 7.71 -10.89 -21.02
C GLY A 244 6.87 -11.36 -22.23
N VAL A 245 5.59 -11.01 -22.29
CA VAL A 245 4.73 -11.24 -23.47
C VAL A 245 5.15 -10.30 -24.60
N VAL A 246 5.52 -9.08 -24.25
CA VAL A 246 6.08 -8.07 -25.16
C VAL A 246 7.46 -7.72 -24.68
N THR A 247 8.43 -7.77 -25.56
CA THR A 247 9.80 -7.27 -25.31
C THR A 247 9.86 -5.80 -25.64
N LEU A 248 10.52 -5.03 -24.81
CA LEU A 248 10.70 -3.60 -25.00
C LEU A 248 12.13 -3.23 -24.59
N ASP A 249 12.77 -2.41 -25.43
CA ASP A 249 14.05 -1.82 -25.08
C ASP A 249 13.87 -0.75 -23.98
N ALA A 250 14.88 -0.62 -23.13
CA ALA A 250 14.95 0.42 -22.13
C ALA A 250 14.86 1.82 -22.76
N GLY A 251 14.35 2.80 -22.02
CA GLY A 251 14.34 4.18 -22.47
C GLY A 251 12.97 4.87 -22.36
N LEU A 252 12.73 5.83 -23.25
CA LEU A 252 11.57 6.72 -23.15
C LEU A 252 10.22 5.97 -23.20
N THR A 253 10.12 4.91 -24.01
CA THR A 253 8.89 4.12 -24.12
C THR A 253 8.61 3.35 -22.83
N ALA A 254 9.62 2.75 -22.23
CA ALA A 254 9.49 2.08 -20.93
C ALA A 254 9.08 3.08 -19.83
N ALA A 255 9.69 4.27 -19.83
CA ALA A 255 9.31 5.34 -18.90
C ALA A 255 7.87 5.83 -19.11
N ALA A 256 7.41 5.97 -20.35
CA ALA A 256 6.04 6.37 -20.67
C ALA A 256 5.02 5.29 -20.22
N ILE A 257 5.29 4.01 -20.49
CA ILE A 257 4.44 2.89 -20.07
C ILE A 257 4.40 2.82 -18.52
N SER A 258 5.53 2.92 -17.86
CA SER A 258 5.59 2.93 -16.39
C SER A 258 4.86 4.13 -15.79
N THR A 259 4.96 5.32 -16.40
CA THR A 259 4.21 6.51 -15.98
C THR A 259 2.71 6.35 -16.17
N LEU A 260 2.27 5.84 -17.32
CA LEU A 260 0.85 5.52 -17.60
C LEU A 260 0.31 4.55 -16.54
N HIS A 261 1.09 3.52 -16.22
CA HIS A 261 0.75 2.54 -15.20
C HIS A 261 0.53 3.18 -13.82
N VAL A 262 1.39 4.12 -13.42
CA VAL A 262 1.27 4.82 -12.12
C VAL A 262 0.07 5.77 -12.11
N VAL A 263 -0.10 6.61 -13.13
CA VAL A 263 -1.20 7.59 -13.14
C VAL A 263 -2.57 6.91 -13.18
N THR A 264 -2.71 5.83 -13.97
CA THR A 264 -3.94 5.03 -14.00
C THR A 264 -4.11 4.19 -12.74
N GLY A 265 -3.01 3.79 -12.11
CA GLY A 265 -2.99 3.12 -10.81
C GLY A 265 -3.59 3.96 -9.69
N ILE A 266 -3.39 5.29 -9.70
CA ILE A 266 -4.06 6.21 -8.75
C ILE A 266 -5.58 6.10 -8.90
N ALA A 267 -6.11 6.15 -10.13
CA ALA A 267 -7.53 5.97 -10.39
C ALA A 267 -8.04 4.58 -9.94
N GLY A 268 -7.23 3.53 -10.18
CA GLY A 268 -7.51 2.16 -9.74
C GLY A 268 -7.63 2.04 -8.23
N GLY A 269 -6.70 2.61 -7.47
CA GLY A 269 -6.73 2.59 -6.01
C GLY A 269 -7.97 3.30 -5.43
N ILE A 270 -8.36 4.43 -6.01
CA ILE A 270 -9.61 5.13 -5.66
C ILE A 270 -10.83 4.26 -6.00
N GLY A 271 -10.81 3.64 -7.19
CA GLY A 271 -11.85 2.72 -7.65
C GLY A 271 -12.05 1.55 -6.69
N TYR A 272 -10.96 0.92 -6.24
CA TYR A 272 -11.03 -0.20 -5.28
C TYR A 272 -11.62 0.22 -3.94
N ALA A 273 -11.25 1.39 -3.41
CA ALA A 273 -11.86 1.91 -2.18
C ALA A 273 -13.38 2.08 -2.32
N ALA A 274 -13.79 2.63 -3.47
CA ALA A 274 -15.21 2.85 -3.77
C ALA A 274 -15.96 1.52 -3.96
N LEU A 275 -15.40 0.54 -4.70
CA LEU A 275 -16.00 -0.79 -4.88
C LEU A 275 -16.17 -1.53 -3.56
N VAL A 276 -15.13 -1.56 -2.72
CA VAL A 276 -15.21 -2.21 -1.39
C VAL A 276 -16.30 -1.57 -0.54
N SER A 277 -16.40 -0.23 -0.56
CA SER A 277 -17.46 0.46 0.18
C SER A 277 -18.85 0.10 -0.33
N MET A 278 -19.03 -0.07 -1.66
CA MET A 278 -20.29 -0.51 -2.25
C MET A 278 -20.62 -1.97 -1.94
N VAL A 279 -19.62 -2.87 -1.98
CA VAL A 279 -19.81 -4.28 -1.59
C VAL A 279 -20.29 -4.40 -0.14
N CYS A 280 -19.81 -3.52 0.75
CA CYS A 280 -20.26 -3.49 2.15
C CYS A 280 -21.76 -3.12 2.30
N THR A 281 -22.41 -2.56 1.27
CA THR A 281 -23.86 -2.30 1.26
C THR A 281 -24.70 -3.46 0.71
N ALA A 282 -24.08 -4.46 0.12
CA ALA A 282 -24.79 -5.61 -0.45
C ALA A 282 -25.48 -6.42 0.66
N ARG A 283 -26.70 -6.89 0.36
CA ARG A 283 -27.49 -7.68 1.31
C ARG A 283 -26.71 -8.90 1.79
N GLY A 284 -26.63 -9.09 3.09
CA GLY A 284 -25.96 -10.21 3.72
C GLY A 284 -24.42 -10.11 3.78
N PHE A 285 -23.78 -9.23 3.01
CA PHE A 285 -22.32 -9.11 3.07
C PHE A 285 -21.83 -8.62 4.44
N ALA A 286 -22.48 -7.61 5.00
CA ALA A 286 -22.09 -7.03 6.30
C ALA A 286 -22.10 -8.06 7.45
N SER A 287 -22.96 -9.09 7.39
CA SER A 287 -23.04 -10.19 8.34
C SER A 287 -22.20 -11.41 7.96
N SER A 288 -21.54 -11.38 6.78
CA SER A 288 -20.76 -12.52 6.30
C SER A 288 -19.48 -12.74 7.10
N ARG A 289 -19.01 -14.00 7.14
CA ARG A 289 -17.71 -14.35 7.73
C ARG A 289 -16.56 -13.62 7.05
N LEU A 290 -16.67 -13.37 5.73
CA LEU A 290 -15.67 -12.67 4.94
C LEU A 290 -15.54 -11.20 5.35
N ALA A 291 -16.67 -10.48 5.48
CA ALA A 291 -16.67 -9.10 5.95
C ALA A 291 -16.06 -8.99 7.36
N HIS A 292 -16.39 -9.91 8.25
CA HIS A 292 -15.84 -9.95 9.60
C HIS A 292 -14.33 -10.24 9.62
N ALA A 293 -13.84 -11.11 8.73
CA ALA A 293 -12.42 -11.44 8.60
C ALA A 293 -11.62 -10.21 8.11
N PHE A 294 -12.03 -9.59 7.00
CA PHE A 294 -11.38 -8.38 6.50
C PHE A 294 -11.45 -7.21 7.50
N ALA A 295 -12.60 -7.02 8.14
CA ALA A 295 -12.73 -5.99 9.16
C ALA A 295 -11.82 -6.24 10.38
N ALA A 296 -11.64 -7.49 10.81
CA ALA A 296 -10.74 -7.83 11.90
C ALA A 296 -9.28 -7.47 11.58
N VAL A 297 -8.81 -7.76 10.35
CA VAL A 297 -7.50 -7.35 9.84
C VAL A 297 -7.39 -5.83 9.74
N GLY A 298 -8.36 -5.16 9.12
CA GLY A 298 -8.33 -3.71 8.95
C GLY A 298 -8.36 -2.93 10.27
N GLN A 299 -9.00 -3.48 11.29
CA GLN A 299 -9.01 -2.93 12.65
C GLN A 299 -7.66 -3.03 13.36
N ARG A 300 -6.78 -3.93 12.90
CA ARG A 300 -5.43 -4.21 13.40
C ARG A 300 -4.40 -4.00 12.31
N SER A 301 -4.65 -3.02 11.43
CA SER A 301 -3.88 -2.85 10.20
C SER A 301 -2.38 -2.66 10.44
N LEU A 302 -1.98 -1.95 11.49
CA LEU A 302 -0.57 -1.77 11.84
C LEU A 302 0.03 -3.08 12.37
N THR A 303 -0.63 -3.74 13.31
CA THR A 303 -0.19 -5.05 13.83
C THR A 303 -0.11 -6.09 12.71
N CYS A 304 -1.12 -6.16 11.84
CA CYS A 304 -1.17 -7.13 10.75
C CYS A 304 -0.09 -6.85 9.69
N TYR A 305 0.18 -5.59 9.36
CA TYR A 305 1.25 -5.20 8.45
C TYR A 305 2.63 -5.64 8.96
N LEU A 306 2.94 -5.32 10.22
CA LEU A 306 4.19 -5.73 10.85
C LEU A 306 4.33 -7.25 10.93
N LEU A 307 3.23 -7.97 11.21
CA LEU A 307 3.20 -9.43 11.25
C LEU A 307 3.51 -10.05 9.88
N GLN A 308 2.96 -9.49 8.79
CA GLN A 308 3.25 -9.96 7.43
C GLN A 308 4.75 -9.88 7.13
N THR A 309 5.38 -8.76 7.41
CA THR A 309 6.82 -8.60 7.20
C THR A 309 7.64 -9.51 8.11
N ALA A 310 7.26 -9.62 9.39
CA ALA A 310 7.94 -10.51 10.34
C ALA A 310 7.87 -12.00 9.93
N LEU A 311 6.90 -12.39 9.08
CA LEU A 311 6.81 -13.73 8.51
C LEU A 311 7.54 -13.84 7.17
N MET A 312 7.43 -12.82 6.29
CA MET A 312 8.02 -12.86 4.96
C MET A 312 9.55 -12.73 5.00
N THR A 313 10.10 -11.81 5.80
CA THR A 313 11.54 -11.56 5.84
C THR A 313 12.35 -12.81 6.20
N PRO A 314 12.03 -13.59 7.26
CA PRO A 314 12.79 -14.80 7.58
C PRO A 314 12.70 -15.88 6.52
N LEU A 315 11.64 -15.92 5.72
CA LEU A 315 11.48 -16.91 4.66
C LEU A 315 12.25 -16.52 3.40
N LEU A 316 12.23 -15.23 3.04
CA LEU A 316 12.53 -14.81 1.67
C LEU A 316 13.85 -14.04 1.52
N ALA A 317 14.30 -13.31 2.55
CA ALA A 317 15.50 -12.49 2.43
C ALA A 317 16.79 -13.34 2.32
N ALA A 318 17.78 -12.85 1.57
CA ALA A 318 19.03 -13.58 1.31
C ALA A 318 19.84 -13.89 2.56
N TRP A 319 19.77 -13.05 3.59
CA TRP A 319 20.46 -13.25 4.89
C TRP A 319 19.73 -14.22 5.84
N THR A 320 18.65 -14.86 5.41
CA THR A 320 17.86 -15.81 6.21
C THR A 320 17.71 -17.13 5.45
N LEU A 321 16.47 -17.60 5.19
CA LEU A 321 16.23 -18.83 4.44
C LEU A 321 16.42 -18.69 2.92
N ALA A 322 16.53 -17.46 2.42
CA ALA A 322 16.82 -17.11 1.03
C ALA A 322 15.85 -17.71 -0.02
N TRP A 323 14.63 -18.05 0.34
CA TRP A 323 13.65 -18.58 -0.64
C TRP A 323 13.34 -17.57 -1.76
N GLY A 324 13.57 -16.26 -1.52
CA GLY A 324 13.41 -15.23 -2.55
C GLY A 324 14.33 -15.41 -3.77
N GLY A 325 15.48 -16.09 -3.61
CA GLY A 325 16.41 -16.40 -4.70
C GLY A 325 15.99 -17.59 -5.56
N VAL A 326 15.09 -18.46 -5.06
CA VAL A 326 14.67 -19.67 -5.77
C VAL A 326 13.21 -19.68 -6.23
N LEU A 327 12.34 -18.88 -5.57
CA LEU A 327 10.92 -18.80 -5.90
C LEU A 327 10.70 -17.90 -7.13
N GLY A 328 9.83 -18.34 -8.06
CA GLY A 328 9.22 -17.46 -9.06
C GLY A 328 8.04 -16.66 -8.49
N SER A 329 7.45 -15.83 -9.33
CA SER A 329 6.28 -14.99 -8.96
C SER A 329 5.10 -15.82 -8.45
N ALA A 330 4.86 -17.03 -8.97
CA ALA A 330 3.81 -17.94 -8.50
C ALA A 330 4.08 -18.47 -7.08
N GLY A 331 5.31 -18.89 -6.81
CA GLY A 331 5.74 -19.33 -5.48
C GLY A 331 5.65 -18.18 -4.46
N ALA A 332 6.08 -16.99 -4.85
CA ALA A 332 5.97 -15.78 -4.04
C ALA A 332 4.50 -15.44 -3.73
N LEU A 333 3.61 -15.49 -4.74
CA LEU A 333 2.17 -15.29 -4.53
C LEU A 333 1.59 -16.29 -3.52
N PHE A 334 1.98 -17.57 -3.62
CA PHE A 334 1.55 -18.58 -2.65
C PHE A 334 1.99 -18.22 -1.23
N VAL A 335 3.25 -17.79 -1.03
CA VAL A 335 3.75 -17.32 0.27
C VAL A 335 2.95 -16.12 0.77
N ALA A 336 2.68 -15.13 -0.09
CA ALA A 336 1.88 -13.96 0.29
C ALA A 336 0.47 -14.34 0.75
N LEU A 337 -0.21 -15.23 0.04
CA LEU A 337 -1.55 -15.69 0.38
C LEU A 337 -1.55 -16.52 1.67
N ALA A 338 -0.55 -17.38 1.89
CA ALA A 338 -0.39 -18.15 3.13
C ALA A 338 -0.14 -17.22 4.34
N VAL A 339 0.76 -16.24 4.20
CA VAL A 339 1.03 -15.22 5.22
C VAL A 339 -0.22 -14.38 5.50
N TYR A 340 -0.96 -14.00 4.45
CA TYR A 340 -2.20 -13.27 4.65
C TYR A 340 -3.28 -14.10 5.34
N ALA A 341 -3.44 -15.36 4.98
CA ALA A 341 -4.35 -16.28 5.66
C ALA A 341 -4.01 -16.44 7.15
N PHE A 342 -2.72 -16.62 7.47
CA PHE A 342 -2.24 -16.64 8.85
C PHE A 342 -2.56 -15.30 9.56
N THR A 343 -2.35 -14.17 8.90
CA THR A 343 -2.67 -12.83 9.42
C THR A 343 -4.17 -12.70 9.74
N VAL A 344 -5.05 -13.23 8.88
CA VAL A 344 -6.51 -13.28 9.14
C VAL A 344 -6.81 -14.11 10.38
N CYS A 345 -6.24 -15.30 10.48
CA CYS A 345 -6.42 -16.17 11.66
C CYS A 345 -5.96 -15.48 12.95
N ALA A 346 -4.77 -14.86 12.91
CA ALA A 346 -4.23 -14.10 14.04
C ALA A 346 -5.13 -12.91 14.43
N ALA A 347 -5.64 -12.15 13.45
CA ALA A 347 -6.54 -11.02 13.68
C ALA A 347 -7.88 -11.47 14.30
N LEU A 348 -8.44 -12.59 13.83
CA LEU A 348 -9.65 -13.17 14.39
C LEU A 348 -9.43 -13.70 15.81
N TRP A 349 -8.29 -14.35 16.07
CA TRP A 349 -7.91 -14.79 17.40
C TRP A 349 -7.75 -13.59 18.36
N MET A 350 -6.98 -12.56 17.98
CA MET A 350 -6.83 -11.33 18.77
C MET A 350 -8.17 -10.62 19.04
N ARG A 351 -9.12 -10.72 18.11
CA ARG A 351 -10.47 -10.17 18.29
C ARG A 351 -11.24 -10.92 19.37
N ARG A 352 -11.09 -12.26 19.47
CA ARG A 352 -11.71 -13.10 20.50
C ARG A 352 -11.09 -12.88 21.87
N GLN A 353 -9.80 -12.58 21.93
CA GLN A 353 -9.03 -12.32 23.15
C GLN A 353 -9.11 -10.84 23.57
N HIS A 354 -10.32 -10.37 23.96
CA HIS A 354 -10.56 -9.00 24.44
C HIS A 354 -10.10 -7.88 23.48
N ASP A 355 -10.19 -8.11 22.18
CA ASP A 355 -9.86 -7.15 21.12
C ASP A 355 -8.42 -6.59 21.22
N ILE A 356 -7.45 -7.47 21.41
CA ILE A 356 -6.02 -7.13 21.48
C ILE A 356 -5.58 -6.46 20.18
N ARG A 357 -4.83 -5.35 20.29
CA ARG A 357 -4.28 -4.55 19.18
C ARG A 357 -2.90 -4.02 19.58
N PRO A 358 -1.85 -4.86 19.57
CA PRO A 358 -0.59 -4.52 20.22
C PRO A 358 0.07 -3.25 19.64
N ALA A 359 0.31 -3.21 18.33
CA ALA A 359 0.98 -2.08 17.71
C ALA A 359 0.12 -0.80 17.71
N GLU A 360 -1.21 -0.93 17.47
CA GLU A 360 -2.13 0.20 17.56
C GLU A 360 -2.23 0.75 18.99
N ARG A 361 -2.17 -0.11 20.00
CA ARG A 361 -2.17 0.29 21.41
C ARG A 361 -0.90 1.05 21.76
N LEU A 362 0.26 0.53 21.33
CA LEU A 362 1.55 1.19 21.56
C LEU A 362 1.58 2.56 20.88
N LEU A 363 1.17 2.66 19.61
CA LEU A 363 1.08 3.92 18.89
C LEU A 363 0.10 4.91 19.55
N ARG A 364 -1.04 4.42 20.03
CA ARG A 364 -2.02 5.25 20.74
C ARG A 364 -1.46 5.76 22.06
N ASN A 365 -0.82 4.90 22.86
CA ASN A 365 -0.20 5.30 24.12
C ASN A 365 0.84 6.39 23.87
N PHE A 366 1.72 6.23 22.85
CA PHE A 366 2.68 7.26 22.46
C PHE A 366 2.00 8.58 22.07
N ALA A 367 0.85 8.52 21.37
CA ALA A 367 0.10 9.71 20.94
C ALA A 367 -0.66 10.41 22.09
N THR A 368 -0.91 9.75 23.22
CA THR A 368 -1.74 10.25 24.32
C THR A 368 -0.94 10.63 25.57
N VAL A 369 0.38 10.39 25.62
CA VAL A 369 1.23 10.87 26.74
C VAL A 369 1.08 12.39 26.87
N PRO A 370 0.96 12.99 28.08
CA PRO A 370 0.76 14.42 28.29
C PRO A 370 1.88 15.28 27.69
#